data_c861fdfa0fd6279df204f74b265547a1
#
_entry.id   c861fdfa0fd6279df204f74b265547a1
#
_cell.length_a   1.000
_cell.length_b   1.000
_cell.length_c   1.000
_cell.angle_alpha   90.00
_cell.angle_beta   90.00
_cell.angle_gamma   90.00
#
_symmetry.space_group_name_H-M   'P 1'
#
loop_
_entity.id
_entity.type
_entity.pdbx_description
1 polymer ?
#
loop_
_entity_poly.entity_id
_entity_poly.type
_entity_poly.pdbx_seq_one_letter_code
_entity_poly.pdbx_strand_id
1 'polypeptide(L)'
;MKRILNKLFSKLVLGGLIIILQFSWFVYLLYSATVYSSMVDALFKIASIVLALFVSSRDMRSTYKTSWIFLILALPLFGIPAYYLFGRPGLTKRTRMKMDVVSSRIRAYSSPSDDVMSALRAEDDSAGQQAQYLARYAGYPVYREADTQYYCCGEEMYPQFLEDLKTAKSYIFLEYFIAEPGKMLDAIVEILAQKVKEGVDVRFMYDGIGCIQTLPNKYYCYLQEKGIKCACFQPFRPLMSIIQNNRDHRKITVIDGKVAYTGGMNLADEYINARVRFGYWKDAAIRLTGECVWSFTSMFLELWDYILKIESDYTFYRATSMEKHRLQEKIHADEKGFVQPYTDSPLDHEDVGENVYLNIISRAKKYLYIFTPYLIIGSEMRTALVNAAKSGVDVRLVVPGIPDKKLVYFLTQSNFPYLIKNGVKIYTYTPGFIHAKCFVSDDVQATVGTVNMDYRSLCLHFECGVWMYRTRAVLQVKEDALKTFAESHEVTLEEFQKKSFLVRTFMGALKLFAPLL
;
A
#
# COMPACT_ATOMS: atom_id res chain seq x y z
N MET A 1 18.41 -12.46 -27.03
CA MET A 1 17.44 -13.49 -27.46
C MET A 1 16.92 -14.31 -26.26
N LYS A 2 17.73 -14.97 -25.43
CA LYS A 2 17.27 -15.72 -24.23
C LYS A 2 16.44 -14.88 -23.23
N ARG A 3 16.79 -13.63 -22.99
CA ARG A 3 16.08 -12.72 -22.06
C ARG A 3 14.67 -12.31 -22.55
N ILE A 4 14.48 -12.21 -23.87
CA ILE A 4 13.18 -11.91 -24.50
C ILE A 4 12.29 -13.16 -24.50
N LEU A 5 12.87 -14.33 -24.81
CA LEU A 5 12.17 -15.62 -24.71
C LEU A 5 11.72 -15.92 -23.27
N ASN A 6 12.58 -15.71 -22.27
CA ASN A 6 12.20 -15.92 -20.87
C ASN A 6 11.10 -14.94 -20.40
N LYS A 7 11.03 -13.73 -20.96
CA LYS A 7 9.91 -12.81 -20.69
C LYS A 7 8.62 -13.27 -21.37
N LEU A 8 8.68 -13.74 -22.63
CA LEU A 8 7.52 -14.26 -23.36
C LEU A 8 6.94 -15.54 -22.74
N PHE A 9 7.78 -16.39 -22.16
CA PHE A 9 7.37 -17.61 -21.46
C PHE A 9 7.27 -17.45 -19.94
N SER A 10 7.25 -16.21 -19.44
CA SER A 10 7.00 -15.98 -18.00
C SER A 10 5.60 -16.45 -17.63
N LYS A 11 5.44 -16.99 -16.42
CA LYS A 11 4.14 -17.44 -15.89
C LYS A 11 3.06 -16.37 -16.01
N LEU A 12 3.43 -15.10 -15.87
CA LEU A 12 2.53 -13.96 -15.97
C LEU A 12 2.04 -13.74 -17.42
N VAL A 13 2.92 -13.84 -18.42
CA VAL A 13 2.57 -13.67 -19.82
C VAL A 13 1.74 -14.87 -20.30
N LEU A 14 2.14 -16.10 -19.98
CA LEU A 14 1.36 -17.29 -20.28
C LEU A 14 -0.02 -17.27 -19.61
N GLY A 15 -0.07 -16.93 -18.34
CA GLY A 15 -1.33 -16.79 -17.60
C GLY A 15 -2.21 -15.69 -18.17
N GLY A 16 -1.65 -14.53 -18.51
CA GLY A 16 -2.36 -13.45 -19.18
C GLY A 16 -2.89 -13.84 -20.55
N LEU A 17 -2.09 -14.56 -21.37
CA LEU A 17 -2.52 -15.08 -22.66
C LEU A 17 -3.67 -16.09 -22.53
N ILE A 18 -3.61 -17.00 -21.57
CA ILE A 18 -4.69 -17.96 -21.29
C ILE A 18 -5.98 -17.24 -20.91
N ILE A 19 -5.88 -16.23 -20.04
CA ILE A 19 -7.04 -15.42 -19.63
C ILE A 19 -7.63 -14.65 -20.82
N ILE A 20 -6.78 -14.02 -21.63
CA ILE A 20 -7.22 -13.30 -22.85
C ILE A 20 -7.88 -14.27 -23.81
N LEU A 21 -7.33 -15.46 -24.02
CA LEU A 21 -7.85 -16.46 -24.93
C LEU A 21 -9.20 -17.02 -24.46
N GLN A 22 -9.34 -17.32 -23.17
CA GLN A 22 -10.61 -17.73 -22.57
C GLN A 22 -11.68 -16.65 -22.72
N PHE A 23 -11.30 -15.39 -22.46
CA PHE A 23 -12.21 -14.26 -22.56
C PHE A 23 -12.59 -13.96 -24.03
N SER A 24 -11.62 -13.97 -24.97
CA SER A 24 -11.86 -13.79 -26.40
C SER A 24 -12.77 -14.88 -26.97
N TRP A 25 -12.56 -16.12 -26.56
CA TRP A 25 -13.43 -17.25 -26.94
C TRP A 25 -14.86 -17.05 -26.45
N PHE A 26 -15.02 -16.62 -25.19
CA PHE A 26 -16.33 -16.35 -24.61
C PHE A 26 -17.06 -15.18 -25.33
N VAL A 27 -16.33 -14.09 -25.62
CA VAL A 27 -16.86 -12.95 -26.40
C VAL A 27 -17.22 -13.39 -27.82
N TYR A 28 -16.40 -14.22 -28.46
CA TYR A 28 -16.69 -14.78 -29.80
C TYR A 28 -17.97 -15.61 -29.82
N LEU A 29 -18.18 -16.47 -28.83
CA LEU A 29 -19.44 -17.25 -28.70
C LEU A 29 -20.66 -16.34 -28.56
N LEU A 30 -20.58 -15.32 -27.70
CA LEU A 30 -21.65 -14.34 -27.49
C LEU A 30 -21.90 -13.51 -28.77
N TYR A 31 -20.84 -13.04 -29.43
CA TYR A 31 -20.94 -12.33 -30.71
C TYR A 31 -21.61 -13.20 -31.79
N SER A 32 -21.19 -14.44 -31.93
CA SER A 32 -21.83 -15.39 -32.89
C SER A 32 -23.33 -15.55 -32.61
N ALA A 33 -23.70 -15.64 -31.34
CA ALA A 33 -25.12 -15.71 -30.95
C ALA A 33 -25.91 -14.44 -31.33
N THR A 34 -25.30 -13.24 -31.22
CA THR A 34 -25.99 -11.97 -31.60
C THR A 34 -26.06 -11.76 -33.09
N VAL A 35 -25.08 -12.21 -33.88
CA VAL A 35 -25.10 -12.12 -35.35
C VAL A 35 -26.23 -12.98 -35.93
N TYR A 36 -26.56 -14.10 -35.29
CA TYR A 36 -27.63 -15.01 -35.77
C TYR A 36 -29.02 -14.68 -35.21
N SER A 37 -29.15 -13.73 -34.23
CA SER A 37 -30.43 -13.38 -33.61
C SER A 37 -30.48 -11.94 -33.14
N SER A 38 -31.30 -11.12 -33.86
CA SER A 38 -31.61 -9.73 -33.44
C SER A 38 -32.27 -9.67 -32.04
N MET A 39 -32.95 -10.75 -31.67
CA MET A 39 -33.57 -10.88 -30.33
C MET A 39 -32.51 -10.99 -29.23
N VAL A 40 -31.43 -11.73 -29.46
CA VAL A 40 -30.31 -11.86 -28.50
C VAL A 40 -29.59 -10.52 -28.32
N ASP A 41 -29.34 -9.77 -29.40
CA ASP A 41 -28.76 -8.43 -29.32
C ASP A 41 -29.63 -7.45 -28.51
N ALA A 42 -30.95 -7.46 -28.77
CA ALA A 42 -31.91 -6.65 -28.00
C ALA A 42 -31.93 -7.02 -26.52
N LEU A 43 -31.86 -8.31 -26.17
CA LEU A 43 -31.78 -8.78 -24.79
C LEU A 43 -30.50 -8.29 -24.09
N PHE A 44 -29.34 -8.35 -24.77
CA PHE A 44 -28.08 -7.83 -24.20
C PHE A 44 -28.12 -6.32 -23.99
N LYS A 45 -28.72 -5.55 -24.89
CA LYS A 45 -28.91 -4.10 -24.72
C LYS A 45 -29.81 -3.78 -23.54
N ILE A 46 -30.94 -4.46 -23.40
CA ILE A 46 -31.84 -4.30 -22.24
C ILE A 46 -31.12 -4.70 -20.95
N ALA A 47 -30.45 -5.83 -20.93
CA ALA A 47 -29.67 -6.29 -19.77
C ALA A 47 -28.57 -5.31 -19.38
N SER A 48 -27.92 -4.65 -20.35
CA SER A 48 -26.89 -3.64 -20.08
C SER A 48 -27.48 -2.40 -19.39
N ILE A 49 -28.66 -1.93 -19.80
CA ILE A 49 -29.34 -0.80 -19.17
C ILE A 49 -29.76 -1.18 -17.72
N VAL A 50 -30.37 -2.34 -17.53
CA VAL A 50 -30.78 -2.81 -16.21
C VAL A 50 -29.57 -2.96 -15.29
N LEU A 51 -28.47 -3.56 -15.79
CA LEU A 51 -27.25 -3.70 -15.00
C LEU A 51 -26.60 -2.35 -14.68
N ALA A 52 -26.59 -1.39 -15.62
CA ALA A 52 -26.08 -0.05 -15.39
C ALA A 52 -26.87 0.68 -14.29
N LEU A 53 -28.20 0.58 -14.31
CA LEU A 53 -29.07 1.11 -13.25
C LEU A 53 -28.78 0.44 -11.91
N PHE A 54 -28.61 -0.89 -11.91
CA PHE A 54 -28.24 -1.64 -10.70
C PHE A 54 -26.86 -1.20 -10.16
N VAL A 55 -25.85 -1.02 -11.01
CA VAL A 55 -24.52 -0.52 -10.61
C VAL A 55 -24.61 0.90 -10.06
N SER A 56 -25.44 1.75 -10.67
CA SER A 56 -25.67 3.13 -10.21
C SER A 56 -26.25 3.16 -8.78
N SER A 57 -27.13 2.25 -8.43
CA SER A 57 -27.78 2.19 -7.12
C SER A 57 -26.90 1.58 -6.01
N ARG A 58 -25.76 0.96 -6.36
CA ARG A 58 -24.84 0.36 -5.37
C ARG A 58 -24.10 1.44 -4.59
N ASP A 59 -23.81 1.15 -3.34
CA ASP A 59 -22.90 1.95 -2.53
C ASP A 59 -21.44 1.60 -2.87
N MET A 60 -20.87 2.39 -3.81
CA MET A 60 -19.53 2.23 -4.36
C MET A 60 -18.98 3.60 -4.73
N ARG A 61 -17.67 3.75 -4.85
CA ARG A 61 -17.00 4.98 -5.30
C ARG A 61 -17.54 5.45 -6.67
N SER A 62 -17.85 6.74 -6.78
CA SER A 62 -18.43 7.34 -8.00
C SER A 62 -17.61 7.08 -9.25
N THR A 63 -16.28 7.18 -9.15
CA THR A 63 -15.36 6.91 -10.26
C THR A 63 -15.42 5.46 -10.74
N TYR A 64 -15.50 4.51 -9.80
CA TYR A 64 -15.61 3.09 -10.11
C TYR A 64 -16.95 2.73 -10.75
N LYS A 65 -18.06 3.30 -10.25
CA LYS A 65 -19.40 3.19 -10.89
C LYS A 65 -19.37 3.68 -12.33
N THR A 66 -18.84 4.89 -12.55
CA THR A 66 -18.80 5.52 -13.87
C THR A 66 -18.03 4.68 -14.88
N SER A 67 -16.87 4.14 -14.50
CA SER A 67 -16.07 3.26 -15.36
C SER A 67 -16.83 2.00 -15.77
N TRP A 68 -17.50 1.33 -14.81
CA TRP A 68 -18.28 0.14 -15.11
C TRP A 68 -19.53 0.42 -15.92
N ILE A 69 -20.29 1.48 -15.59
CA ILE A 69 -21.47 1.88 -16.36
C ILE A 69 -21.10 2.18 -17.81
N PHE A 70 -19.99 2.93 -18.02
CA PHE A 70 -19.50 3.20 -19.36
C PHE A 70 -19.16 1.90 -20.12
N LEU A 71 -18.41 0.98 -19.49
CA LEU A 71 -18.00 -0.28 -20.11
C LEU A 71 -19.20 -1.18 -20.45
N ILE A 72 -20.18 -1.28 -19.55
CA ILE A 72 -21.40 -2.08 -19.71
C ILE A 72 -22.26 -1.54 -20.85
N LEU A 73 -22.43 -0.21 -20.95
CA LEU A 73 -23.28 0.39 -21.97
C LEU A 73 -22.58 0.47 -23.34
N ALA A 74 -21.28 0.79 -23.38
CA ALA A 74 -20.52 0.90 -24.62
C ALA A 74 -20.26 -0.47 -25.28
N LEU A 75 -20.05 -1.51 -24.48
CA LEU A 75 -19.71 -2.86 -24.96
C LEU A 75 -20.52 -3.92 -24.17
N PRO A 76 -21.85 -4.07 -24.40
CA PRO A 76 -22.71 -4.94 -23.58
C PRO A 76 -22.23 -6.38 -23.49
N LEU A 77 -21.80 -6.97 -24.61
CA LEU A 77 -21.29 -8.34 -24.70
C LEU A 77 -20.02 -8.58 -23.87
N PHE A 78 -19.20 -7.55 -23.73
CA PHE A 78 -17.97 -7.59 -22.95
C PHE A 78 -18.17 -7.09 -21.52
N GLY A 79 -18.85 -5.95 -21.37
CA GLY A 79 -19.00 -5.23 -20.12
C GLY A 79 -19.80 -6.00 -19.07
N ILE A 80 -20.89 -6.69 -19.49
CA ILE A 80 -21.70 -7.50 -18.57
C ILE A 80 -20.88 -8.63 -17.95
N PRO A 81 -20.25 -9.54 -18.74
CA PRO A 81 -19.41 -10.59 -18.17
C PRO A 81 -18.21 -10.05 -17.38
N ALA A 82 -17.56 -9.01 -17.89
CA ALA A 82 -16.43 -8.38 -17.20
C ALA A 82 -16.84 -7.84 -15.82
N TYR A 83 -18.02 -7.20 -15.70
CA TYR A 83 -18.54 -6.73 -14.42
C TYR A 83 -18.80 -7.88 -13.45
N TYR A 84 -19.39 -8.98 -13.90
CA TYR A 84 -19.62 -10.15 -13.06
C TYR A 84 -18.33 -10.81 -12.59
N LEU A 85 -17.28 -10.79 -13.42
CA LEU A 85 -15.98 -11.38 -13.11
C LEU A 85 -15.05 -10.46 -12.31
N PHE A 86 -15.13 -9.13 -12.54
CA PHE A 86 -14.14 -8.17 -12.00
C PHE A 86 -14.75 -6.96 -11.29
N GLY A 87 -16.04 -6.68 -11.51
CA GLY A 87 -16.70 -5.46 -11.03
C GLY A 87 -17.29 -5.55 -9.62
N ARG A 88 -17.30 -6.72 -9.02
CA ARG A 88 -17.80 -6.88 -7.66
C ARG A 88 -16.62 -6.73 -6.70
N PRO A 89 -16.49 -5.61 -5.95
CA PRO A 89 -15.48 -5.51 -4.93
C PRO A 89 -15.80 -6.54 -3.84
N GLY A 90 -14.80 -7.25 -3.42
CA GLY A 90 -14.89 -8.00 -2.21
C GLY A 90 -14.76 -9.52 -2.36
N LEU A 91 -13.97 -10.02 -1.46
CA LEU A 91 -13.89 -11.42 -1.08
C LEU A 91 -15.28 -11.91 -0.66
N THR A 92 -15.52 -13.21 -0.78
CA THR A 92 -16.78 -13.79 -0.37
C THR A 92 -17.05 -13.48 1.11
N LYS A 93 -18.34 -13.33 1.50
CA LYS A 93 -18.75 -13.17 2.89
C LYS A 93 -18.06 -14.17 3.84
N ARG A 94 -17.84 -15.40 3.35
CA ARG A 94 -17.14 -16.46 4.08
C ARG A 94 -15.66 -16.12 4.36
N THR A 95 -14.97 -15.48 3.43
CA THR A 95 -13.56 -15.09 3.57
C THR A 95 -13.43 -13.98 4.60
N ARG A 96 -14.31 -12.97 4.52
CA ARG A 96 -14.40 -11.90 5.52
C ARG A 96 -14.63 -12.48 6.93
N MET A 97 -15.67 -13.30 7.12
CA MET A 97 -15.96 -13.89 8.42
C MET A 97 -14.79 -14.67 9.02
N LYS A 98 -13.98 -15.35 8.19
CA LYS A 98 -12.77 -16.04 8.68
C LYS A 98 -11.71 -15.07 9.16
N MET A 99 -11.49 -13.97 8.42
CA MET A 99 -10.54 -12.95 8.81
C MET A 99 -10.98 -12.25 10.09
N ASP A 100 -12.27 -11.88 10.19
CA ASP A 100 -12.86 -11.25 11.38
C ASP A 100 -12.68 -12.10 12.64
N VAL A 101 -12.75 -13.44 12.53
CA VAL A 101 -12.50 -14.35 13.66
C VAL A 101 -11.03 -14.26 14.10
N VAL A 102 -10.07 -14.25 13.17
CA VAL A 102 -8.66 -14.14 13.53
C VAL A 102 -8.37 -12.76 14.12
N SER A 103 -8.87 -11.69 13.48
CA SER A 103 -8.71 -10.30 13.94
C SER A 103 -9.25 -10.10 15.36
N SER A 104 -10.45 -10.61 15.64
CA SER A 104 -11.07 -10.48 16.97
C SER A 104 -10.28 -11.18 18.07
N ARG A 105 -9.67 -12.33 17.78
CA ARG A 105 -8.81 -13.05 18.73
C ARG A 105 -7.55 -12.24 19.09
N ILE A 106 -6.88 -11.70 18.08
CA ILE A 106 -5.64 -10.92 18.29
C ILE A 106 -5.94 -9.59 18.99
N ARG A 107 -7.02 -8.93 18.62
CA ARG A 107 -7.44 -7.66 19.26
C ARG A 107 -7.68 -7.79 20.76
N ALA A 108 -8.06 -8.97 21.24
CA ALA A 108 -8.20 -9.24 22.67
C ALA A 108 -6.89 -9.07 23.46
N TYR A 109 -5.73 -9.15 22.79
CA TYR A 109 -4.40 -8.93 23.39
C TYR A 109 -3.90 -7.48 23.22
N SER A 110 -4.66 -6.61 22.56
CA SER A 110 -4.38 -5.19 22.45
C SER A 110 -5.09 -4.47 23.59
N SER A 111 -4.33 -3.75 24.42
CA SER A 111 -4.89 -2.99 25.54
C SER A 111 -4.85 -1.51 25.17
N PRO A 112 -5.98 -0.91 24.70
CA PRO A 112 -6.03 0.54 24.52
C PRO A 112 -5.88 1.19 25.91
N SER A 113 -5.03 2.22 25.99
CA SER A 113 -4.90 3.02 27.20
C SER A 113 -5.80 4.25 27.08
N ASP A 114 -6.85 4.31 27.88
CA ASP A 114 -7.74 5.47 27.94
C ASP A 114 -6.99 6.73 28.41
N ASP A 115 -5.95 6.56 29.22
CA ASP A 115 -5.08 7.65 29.68
C ASP A 115 -4.29 8.27 28.52
N VAL A 116 -3.74 7.45 27.62
CA VAL A 116 -3.00 7.94 26.44
C VAL A 116 -3.94 8.67 25.48
N MET A 117 -5.14 8.15 25.24
CA MET A 117 -6.15 8.81 24.41
C MET A 117 -6.60 10.13 25.04
N SER A 118 -6.83 10.15 26.35
CA SER A 118 -7.22 11.36 27.09
C SER A 118 -6.11 12.42 27.08
N ALA A 119 -4.85 12.01 27.23
CA ALA A 119 -3.70 12.90 27.13
C ALA A 119 -3.58 13.52 25.73
N LEU A 120 -3.76 12.73 24.67
CA LEU A 120 -3.74 13.24 23.29
C LEU A 120 -4.88 14.24 23.04
N ARG A 121 -6.09 13.96 23.52
CA ARG A 121 -7.23 14.89 23.39
C ARG A 121 -7.04 16.19 24.18
N ALA A 122 -6.43 16.11 25.35
CA ALA A 122 -6.11 17.29 26.13
C ALA A 122 -5.07 18.18 25.42
N GLU A 123 -4.17 17.59 24.64
CA GLU A 123 -3.17 18.31 23.85
C GLU A 123 -3.74 18.88 22.54
N ASP A 124 -4.54 18.09 21.83
CA ASP A 124 -5.25 18.47 20.60
C ASP A 124 -6.45 17.53 20.37
N ASP A 125 -7.67 18.04 20.57
CA ASP A 125 -8.89 17.25 20.39
C ASP A 125 -9.04 16.75 18.95
N SER A 126 -8.57 17.51 17.98
CA SER A 126 -8.62 17.12 16.57
C SER A 126 -7.67 15.93 16.27
N ALA A 127 -6.48 15.90 16.90
CA ALA A 127 -5.59 14.74 16.85
C ALA A 127 -6.22 13.54 17.59
N GLY A 128 -6.88 13.78 18.71
CA GLY A 128 -7.64 12.77 19.44
C GLY A 128 -8.77 12.15 18.63
N GLN A 129 -9.48 12.93 17.81
CA GLN A 129 -10.50 12.43 16.88
C GLN A 129 -9.90 11.53 15.80
N GLN A 130 -8.73 11.88 15.24
CA GLN A 130 -7.99 11.03 14.30
C GLN A 130 -7.60 9.70 14.95
N ALA A 131 -7.03 9.77 16.16
CA ALA A 131 -6.62 8.59 16.89
C ALA A 131 -7.81 7.69 17.25
N GLN A 132 -8.94 8.27 17.62
CA GLN A 132 -10.18 7.53 17.88
C GLN A 132 -10.71 6.83 16.62
N TYR A 133 -10.66 7.49 15.47
CA TYR A 133 -11.04 6.88 14.20
C TYR A 133 -10.18 5.64 13.93
N LEU A 134 -8.86 5.76 14.03
CA LEU A 134 -7.93 4.65 13.82
C LEU A 134 -8.13 3.51 14.84
N ALA A 135 -8.32 3.83 16.11
CA ALA A 135 -8.57 2.83 17.14
C ALA A 135 -9.86 2.03 16.87
N ARG A 136 -10.90 2.71 16.37
CA ARG A 136 -12.21 2.10 16.11
C ARG A 136 -12.24 1.27 14.83
N TYR A 137 -11.69 1.80 13.73
CA TYR A 137 -11.83 1.22 12.39
C TYR A 137 -10.61 0.42 11.94
N ALA A 138 -9.38 0.86 12.23
CA ALA A 138 -8.20 0.04 12.01
C ALA A 138 -7.96 -0.98 13.14
N GLY A 139 -8.45 -0.72 14.35
CA GLY A 139 -8.38 -1.63 15.48
C GLY A 139 -7.07 -1.59 16.27
N TYR A 140 -6.24 -0.55 16.09
CA TYR A 140 -4.97 -0.40 16.78
C TYR A 140 -4.98 0.86 17.66
N PRO A 141 -4.53 0.77 18.93
CA PRO A 141 -4.53 1.91 19.84
C PRO A 141 -3.43 2.91 19.50
N VAL A 142 -3.60 4.14 20.03
CA VAL A 142 -2.54 5.15 20.06
C VAL A 142 -1.59 4.85 21.22
N TYR A 143 -0.29 5.08 20.99
CA TYR A 143 0.77 4.87 21.98
C TYR A 143 1.50 6.18 22.26
N ARG A 144 1.94 6.33 23.51
CA ARG A 144 2.90 7.32 23.94
C ARG A 144 4.22 6.59 24.21
N GLU A 145 5.33 7.31 24.33
CA GLU A 145 6.63 6.72 24.66
C GLU A 145 7.12 5.66 23.64
N ALA A 146 6.91 5.96 22.36
CA ALA A 146 7.46 5.19 21.25
C ALA A 146 8.61 5.98 20.61
N ASP A 147 9.81 5.40 20.52
CA ASP A 147 10.90 6.03 19.75
C ASP A 147 10.68 5.82 18.27
N THR A 148 10.84 6.90 17.49
CA THR A 148 10.59 6.93 16.05
C THR A 148 11.86 7.38 15.33
N GLN A 149 12.36 6.57 14.40
CA GLN A 149 13.50 6.92 13.56
C GLN A 149 13.10 6.82 12.09
N TYR A 150 13.10 7.95 11.42
CA TYR A 150 12.84 8.05 9.99
C TYR A 150 14.13 7.86 9.19
N TYR A 151 14.03 7.13 8.08
CA TYR A 151 15.10 6.96 7.10
C TYR A 151 14.60 7.48 5.75
N CYS A 152 15.34 8.41 5.16
CA CYS A 152 14.98 9.03 3.90
C CYS A 152 15.37 8.21 2.66
N CYS A 153 16.17 7.14 2.84
CA CYS A 153 16.60 6.24 1.77
C CYS A 153 17.00 4.86 2.32
N GLY A 154 17.13 3.89 1.41
CA GLY A 154 17.46 2.52 1.79
C GLY A 154 18.90 2.35 2.26
N GLU A 155 19.82 3.13 1.75
CA GLU A 155 21.22 3.08 2.14
C GLU A 155 21.42 3.45 3.61
N GLU A 156 20.62 4.37 4.12
CA GLU A 156 20.65 4.74 5.54
C GLU A 156 19.98 3.69 6.42
N MET A 157 18.84 3.13 5.96
CA MET A 157 18.08 2.16 6.74
C MET A 157 18.77 0.79 6.82
N TYR A 158 19.33 0.31 5.73
CA TYR A 158 19.76 -1.08 5.58
C TYR A 158 20.84 -1.54 6.56
N PRO A 159 21.90 -0.75 6.86
CA PRO A 159 22.89 -1.15 7.86
C PRO A 159 22.27 -1.38 9.25
N GLN A 160 21.43 -0.45 9.72
CA GLN A 160 20.76 -0.59 11.01
C GLN A 160 19.76 -1.75 11.03
N PHE A 161 19.08 -1.99 9.92
CA PHE A 161 18.17 -3.11 9.76
C PHE A 161 18.89 -4.46 9.92
N LEU A 162 20.07 -4.64 9.32
CA LEU A 162 20.87 -5.84 9.49
C LEU A 162 21.37 -6.03 10.93
N GLU A 163 21.79 -4.95 11.58
CA GLU A 163 22.21 -5.00 12.99
C GLU A 163 21.04 -5.39 13.91
N ASP A 164 19.87 -4.80 13.71
CA ASP A 164 18.69 -5.15 14.52
C ASP A 164 18.29 -6.62 14.32
N LEU A 165 18.34 -7.16 13.10
CA LEU A 165 18.10 -8.60 12.85
C LEU A 165 19.05 -9.51 13.63
N LYS A 166 20.33 -9.13 13.74
CA LYS A 166 21.34 -9.88 14.50
C LYS A 166 21.05 -9.89 16.00
N THR A 167 20.33 -8.91 16.54
CA THR A 167 20.00 -8.82 17.97
C THR A 167 18.88 -9.76 18.41
N ALA A 168 18.15 -10.35 17.48
CA ALA A 168 16.98 -11.20 17.76
C ALA A 168 17.32 -12.40 18.65
N LYS A 169 16.45 -12.69 19.62
CA LYS A 169 16.58 -13.80 20.57
C LYS A 169 15.35 -14.69 20.65
N SER A 170 14.17 -14.18 20.24
CA SER A 170 12.89 -14.87 20.39
C SER A 170 12.23 -15.10 19.05
N TYR A 171 12.00 -14.04 18.27
CA TYR A 171 11.35 -14.18 16.98
C TYR A 171 11.68 -13.05 16.00
N ILE A 172 11.63 -13.38 14.70
CA ILE A 172 11.74 -12.44 13.59
C ILE A 172 10.59 -12.71 12.61
N PHE A 173 9.79 -11.70 12.32
CA PHE A 173 8.71 -11.75 11.32
C PHE A 173 9.00 -10.80 10.19
N LEU A 174 8.91 -11.28 8.95
CA LEU A 174 9.06 -10.48 7.73
C LEU A 174 7.85 -10.68 6.82
N GLU A 175 7.28 -9.59 6.36
CA GLU A 175 6.14 -9.55 5.43
C GLU A 175 6.42 -8.52 4.35
N TYR A 176 6.52 -8.96 3.09
CA TYR A 176 6.92 -8.08 2.00
C TYR A 176 6.18 -8.38 0.70
N PHE A 177 5.81 -7.33 -0.02
CA PHE A 177 5.17 -7.46 -1.33
C PHE A 177 6.13 -7.98 -2.41
N ILE A 178 7.38 -7.48 -2.43
CA ILE A 178 8.44 -7.92 -3.34
C ILE A 178 9.63 -8.40 -2.53
N ALA A 179 10.15 -9.57 -2.92
CA ALA A 179 11.46 -10.07 -2.54
C ALA A 179 12.20 -10.52 -3.81
N GLU A 180 13.47 -10.16 -3.94
CA GLU A 180 14.30 -10.52 -5.09
C GLU A 180 15.71 -10.89 -4.61
N PRO A 181 16.24 -12.08 -4.96
CA PRO A 181 17.61 -12.47 -4.63
C PRO A 181 18.62 -11.44 -5.15
N GLY A 182 19.58 -11.09 -4.32
CA GLY A 182 20.59 -10.08 -4.56
C GLY A 182 21.30 -9.69 -3.28
N LYS A 183 22.11 -8.64 -3.30
CA LYS A 183 22.90 -8.22 -2.13
C LYS A 183 22.04 -8.02 -0.88
N MET A 184 20.88 -7.38 -1.04
CA MET A 184 20.00 -7.06 0.08
C MET A 184 19.37 -8.32 0.67
N LEU A 185 18.64 -9.11 -0.15
CA LEU A 185 17.89 -10.26 0.34
C LEU A 185 18.82 -11.40 0.80
N ASP A 186 19.92 -11.65 0.09
CA ASP A 186 20.81 -12.76 0.40
C ASP A 186 21.48 -12.56 1.77
N ALA A 187 21.96 -11.34 2.07
CA ALA A 187 22.51 -11.02 3.39
C ALA A 187 21.45 -11.13 4.51
N ILE A 188 20.22 -10.73 4.25
CA ILE A 188 19.10 -10.91 5.20
C ILE A 188 18.89 -12.41 5.45
N VAL A 189 18.77 -13.23 4.40
CA VAL A 189 18.52 -14.68 4.51
C VAL A 189 19.65 -15.40 5.25
N GLU A 190 20.90 -14.97 5.07
CA GLU A 190 22.03 -15.51 5.84
C GLU A 190 21.88 -15.26 7.35
N ILE A 191 21.53 -14.03 7.74
CA ILE A 191 21.27 -13.69 9.15
C ILE A 191 20.08 -14.50 9.67
N LEU A 192 18.97 -14.58 8.93
CA LEU A 192 17.79 -15.34 9.32
C LEU A 192 18.10 -16.82 9.53
N ALA A 193 18.88 -17.43 8.63
CA ALA A 193 19.29 -18.83 8.75
C ALA A 193 20.19 -19.06 9.98
N GLN A 194 21.05 -18.09 10.32
CA GLN A 194 21.85 -18.15 11.54
C GLN A 194 20.97 -18.05 12.78
N LYS A 195 19.99 -17.14 12.79
CA LYS A 195 19.03 -16.98 13.89
C LYS A 195 18.15 -18.21 14.12
N VAL A 196 17.76 -18.90 13.05
CA VAL A 196 17.07 -20.21 13.18
C VAL A 196 17.93 -21.22 13.93
N LYS A 197 19.25 -21.31 13.63
CA LYS A 197 20.16 -22.20 14.35
C LYS A 197 20.31 -21.82 15.83
N GLU A 198 20.13 -20.56 16.16
CA GLU A 198 20.13 -20.03 17.54
C GLU A 198 18.79 -20.25 18.27
N GLY A 199 17.80 -20.89 17.61
CA GLY A 199 16.48 -21.21 18.19
C GLY A 199 15.44 -20.08 18.05
N VAL A 200 15.70 -19.03 17.27
CA VAL A 200 14.76 -17.94 17.01
C VAL A 200 13.64 -18.41 16.07
N ASP A 201 12.37 -18.08 16.37
CA ASP A 201 11.23 -18.33 15.48
C ASP A 201 11.24 -17.34 14.32
N VAL A 202 11.70 -17.78 13.15
CA VAL A 202 11.78 -16.94 11.95
C VAL A 202 10.65 -17.27 10.98
N ARG A 203 9.83 -16.26 10.67
CA ARG A 203 8.70 -16.37 9.73
C ARG A 203 8.85 -15.35 8.61
N PHE A 204 8.72 -15.82 7.37
CA PHE A 204 8.82 -15.01 6.17
C PHE A 204 7.54 -15.15 5.34
N MET A 205 6.85 -14.05 5.10
CA MET A 205 5.66 -13.99 4.26
C MET A 205 5.88 -13.08 3.06
N TYR A 206 5.43 -13.50 1.87
CA TYR A 206 5.52 -12.70 0.68
C TYR A 206 4.29 -12.81 -0.21
N ASP A 207 4.03 -11.78 -1.02
CA ASP A 207 2.92 -11.76 -1.97
C ASP A 207 3.21 -12.59 -3.23
N GLY A 208 2.26 -13.43 -3.62
CA GLY A 208 2.45 -14.35 -4.75
C GLY A 208 2.51 -13.69 -6.12
N ILE A 209 1.86 -12.52 -6.32
CA ILE A 209 1.96 -11.75 -7.58
C ILE A 209 3.12 -10.77 -7.52
N GLY A 210 3.35 -10.10 -6.39
CA GLY A 210 4.49 -9.22 -6.20
C GLY A 210 5.82 -9.90 -6.49
N CYS A 211 5.94 -11.16 -6.09
CA CYS A 211 7.16 -11.95 -6.25
C CYS A 211 7.18 -12.87 -7.49
N ILE A 212 6.15 -12.86 -8.35
CA ILE A 212 6.05 -13.83 -9.47
C ILE A 212 7.19 -13.74 -10.49
N GLN A 213 7.75 -12.54 -10.67
CA GLN A 213 8.85 -12.28 -11.61
C GLN A 213 10.21 -12.15 -10.92
N THR A 214 10.23 -11.99 -9.61
CA THR A 214 11.44 -11.68 -8.85
C THR A 214 11.99 -12.89 -8.11
N LEU A 215 11.12 -13.75 -7.55
CA LEU A 215 11.58 -14.97 -6.89
C LEU A 215 11.68 -16.16 -7.86
N PRO A 216 12.72 -16.99 -7.71
CA PRO A 216 12.81 -18.29 -8.39
C PRO A 216 11.63 -19.19 -8.05
N ASN A 217 11.33 -20.13 -8.95
CA ASN A 217 10.34 -21.16 -8.67
C ASN A 217 10.70 -21.93 -7.40
N LYS A 218 9.71 -22.12 -6.51
CA LYS A 218 9.87 -22.86 -5.26
C LYS A 218 10.91 -22.22 -4.29
N TYR A 219 11.09 -20.89 -4.33
CA TYR A 219 11.97 -20.19 -3.40
C TYR A 219 11.60 -20.46 -1.92
N TYR A 220 10.32 -20.73 -1.65
CA TYR A 220 9.87 -21.15 -0.33
C TYR A 220 10.54 -22.44 0.16
N CYS A 221 10.84 -23.40 -0.73
CA CYS A 221 11.58 -24.61 -0.36
C CYS A 221 13.00 -24.27 0.09
N TYR A 222 13.68 -23.36 -0.63
CA TYR A 222 15.01 -22.89 -0.26
C TYR A 222 15.02 -22.23 1.13
N LEU A 223 14.01 -21.43 1.46
CA LEU A 223 13.87 -20.84 2.80
C LEU A 223 13.60 -21.92 3.87
N GLN A 224 12.73 -22.88 3.56
CA GLN A 224 12.40 -23.99 4.46
C GLN A 224 13.61 -24.92 4.73
N GLU A 225 14.44 -25.19 3.72
CA GLU A 225 15.70 -25.93 3.88
C GLU A 225 16.67 -25.25 4.86
N LYS A 226 16.58 -23.91 5.00
CA LYS A 226 17.31 -23.13 6.00
C LYS A 226 16.59 -23.06 7.35
N GLY A 227 15.45 -23.74 7.51
CA GLY A 227 14.63 -23.73 8.72
C GLY A 227 13.74 -22.51 8.89
N ILE A 228 13.68 -21.62 7.90
CA ILE A 228 12.82 -20.43 7.91
C ILE A 228 11.39 -20.84 7.55
N LYS A 229 10.43 -20.59 8.44
CA LYS A 229 9.00 -20.81 8.16
C LYS A 229 8.55 -19.81 7.10
N CYS A 230 7.95 -20.30 6.01
CA CYS A 230 7.61 -19.45 4.87
C CYS A 230 6.16 -19.64 4.43
N ALA A 231 5.45 -18.50 4.17
CA ALA A 231 4.11 -18.47 3.62
C ALA A 231 4.03 -17.55 2.40
N CYS A 232 3.21 -17.95 1.42
CA CYS A 232 2.93 -17.15 0.22
C CYS A 232 1.48 -16.68 0.27
N PHE A 233 1.28 -15.35 0.30
CA PHE A 233 -0.05 -14.76 0.22
C PHE A 233 -0.58 -14.88 -1.21
N GLN A 234 -1.74 -15.50 -1.37
CA GLN A 234 -2.45 -15.65 -2.64
C GLN A 234 -1.52 -15.96 -3.84
N PRO A 235 -0.95 -17.18 -3.92
CA PRO A 235 -0.12 -17.57 -5.06
C PRO A 235 -0.88 -17.41 -6.37
N PHE A 236 -0.18 -16.95 -7.41
CA PHE A 236 -0.79 -16.74 -8.73
C PHE A 236 -1.40 -18.04 -9.27
N ARG A 237 -2.67 -17.98 -9.64
CA ARG A 237 -3.39 -19.04 -10.36
C ARG A 237 -3.90 -18.46 -11.69
N PRO A 238 -3.65 -19.10 -12.83
CA PRO A 238 -4.11 -18.62 -14.16
C PRO A 238 -5.61 -18.88 -14.35
N LEU A 239 -6.43 -18.36 -13.43
CA LEU A 239 -7.89 -18.41 -13.45
C LEU A 239 -8.43 -17.00 -13.32
N MET A 240 -9.50 -16.68 -14.07
CA MET A 240 -10.22 -15.42 -13.90
C MET A 240 -10.87 -15.41 -12.51
N SER A 241 -10.31 -14.67 -11.57
CA SER A 241 -10.82 -14.56 -10.19
C SER A 241 -10.59 -13.17 -9.64
N ILE A 242 -11.66 -12.56 -9.15
CA ILE A 242 -11.66 -11.26 -8.45
C ILE A 242 -10.71 -11.27 -7.24
N ILE A 243 -10.60 -12.41 -6.55
CA ILE A 243 -9.76 -12.57 -5.35
C ILE A 243 -8.29 -12.24 -5.63
N GLN A 244 -7.81 -12.42 -6.87
CA GLN A 244 -6.43 -12.11 -7.23
C GLN A 244 -6.12 -10.60 -7.29
N ASN A 245 -7.12 -9.71 -7.25
CA ASN A 245 -6.91 -8.26 -7.20
C ASN A 245 -6.51 -7.78 -5.80
N ASN A 246 -6.91 -8.50 -4.74
CA ASN A 246 -6.51 -8.16 -3.38
C ASN A 246 -5.09 -8.66 -3.14
N ARG A 247 -4.15 -7.73 -2.90
CA ARG A 247 -2.74 -8.06 -2.69
C ARG A 247 -2.28 -7.62 -1.30
N ASP A 248 -1.32 -8.35 -0.76
CA ASP A 248 -0.62 -7.92 0.44
C ASP A 248 0.52 -6.98 0.05
N HIS A 249 0.25 -5.66 0.16
CA HIS A 249 1.23 -4.64 -0.19
C HIS A 249 1.97 -4.09 1.03
N ARG A 250 1.78 -4.69 2.20
CA ARG A 250 2.47 -4.31 3.43
C ARG A 250 3.96 -4.65 3.35
N LYS A 251 4.77 -3.91 4.10
CA LYS A 251 6.19 -4.16 4.32
C LYS A 251 6.40 -4.03 5.81
N ILE A 252 6.50 -5.16 6.48
CA ILE A 252 6.61 -5.24 7.93
C ILE A 252 7.81 -6.11 8.28
N THR A 253 8.65 -5.62 9.17
CA THR A 253 9.60 -6.46 9.91
C THR A 253 9.41 -6.23 11.39
N VAL A 254 9.31 -7.31 12.14
CA VAL A 254 9.24 -7.29 13.61
C VAL A 254 10.34 -8.15 14.18
N ILE A 255 11.04 -7.65 15.19
CA ILE A 255 12.14 -8.32 15.86
C ILE A 255 11.84 -8.33 17.36
N ASP A 256 11.61 -9.52 17.93
CA ASP A 256 11.36 -9.77 19.36
C ASP A 256 10.23 -8.93 19.99
N GLY A 257 9.31 -8.34 19.19
CA GLY A 257 8.35 -7.35 19.68
C GLY A 257 8.99 -6.07 20.24
N LYS A 258 10.28 -5.87 20.00
CA LYS A 258 11.08 -4.75 20.45
C LYS A 258 11.26 -3.68 19.39
N VAL A 259 11.48 -4.11 18.15
CA VAL A 259 11.72 -3.24 17.00
C VAL A 259 10.75 -3.60 15.90
N ALA A 260 10.16 -2.61 15.25
CA ALA A 260 9.41 -2.78 14.00
C ALA A 260 9.92 -1.83 12.93
N TYR A 261 9.84 -2.29 11.68
CA TYR A 261 10.09 -1.49 10.47
C TYR A 261 8.87 -1.53 9.56
N THR A 262 8.52 -0.39 8.99
CA THR A 262 7.59 -0.28 7.87
C THR A 262 7.97 0.89 6.95
N GLY A 263 7.30 1.01 5.80
CA GLY A 263 7.56 2.06 4.82
C GLY A 263 7.36 1.58 3.39
N GLY A 264 7.93 2.28 2.41
CA GLY A 264 7.79 1.94 1.00
C GLY A 264 8.71 0.80 0.52
N MET A 265 9.78 0.51 1.26
CA MET A 265 10.89 -0.35 0.82
C MET A 265 10.53 -1.83 0.77
N ASN A 266 10.80 -2.48 -0.35
CA ASN A 266 10.78 -3.95 -0.48
C ASN A 266 12.20 -4.53 -0.34
N LEU A 267 12.32 -5.86 -0.42
CA LEU A 267 13.60 -6.57 -0.30
C LEU A 267 14.21 -6.85 -1.67
N ALA A 268 14.77 -5.81 -2.30
CA ALA A 268 15.48 -5.91 -3.58
C ALA A 268 16.54 -4.82 -3.68
N ASP A 269 17.56 -5.07 -4.50
CA ASP A 269 18.78 -4.25 -4.61
C ASP A 269 18.54 -2.81 -5.06
N GLU A 270 17.48 -2.52 -5.82
CA GLU A 270 17.15 -1.14 -6.19
C GLU A 270 16.74 -0.28 -5.00
N TYR A 271 16.13 -0.85 -3.96
CA TYR A 271 15.69 -0.10 -2.77
C TYR A 271 16.85 0.40 -1.90
N ILE A 272 18.02 -0.21 -2.05
CA ILE A 272 19.29 0.24 -1.41
C ILE A 272 20.28 0.81 -2.43
N ASN A 273 19.82 1.16 -3.63
CA ASN A 273 20.59 1.65 -4.75
C ASN A 273 21.84 0.80 -5.12
N ALA A 274 21.88 -0.45 -4.71
CA ALA A 274 22.91 -1.41 -5.14
C ALA A 274 22.72 -1.84 -6.61
N ARG A 275 21.55 -1.54 -7.18
CA ARG A 275 21.20 -1.72 -8.60
C ARG A 275 20.44 -0.52 -9.11
N VAL A 276 20.95 0.14 -10.15
CA VAL A 276 20.25 1.23 -10.83
C VAL A 276 19.17 0.67 -11.76
N ARG A 277 17.92 1.09 -11.55
CA ARG A 277 16.77 0.63 -12.36
C ARG A 277 16.03 1.78 -13.07
N PHE A 278 15.70 2.85 -12.34
CA PHE A 278 15.01 4.05 -12.84
C PHE A 278 15.68 5.32 -12.30
N GLY A 279 16.99 5.45 -12.50
CA GLY A 279 17.81 6.45 -11.83
C GLY A 279 18.00 6.12 -10.35
N TYR A 280 18.20 7.15 -9.54
CA TYR A 280 18.26 6.99 -8.09
C TYR A 280 16.88 6.59 -7.54
N TRP A 281 16.86 5.55 -6.71
CA TRP A 281 15.63 5.06 -6.08
C TRP A 281 15.50 5.68 -4.69
N LYS A 282 14.57 6.63 -4.56
CA LYS A 282 14.27 7.27 -3.29
C LYS A 282 13.05 6.60 -2.66
N ASP A 283 13.24 6.06 -1.47
CA ASP A 283 12.15 5.48 -0.68
C ASP A 283 12.31 5.87 0.79
N ALA A 284 11.30 5.63 1.61
CA ALA A 284 11.30 5.95 3.01
C ALA A 284 10.94 4.74 3.88
N ALA A 285 11.52 4.69 5.07
CA ALA A 285 11.16 3.74 6.11
C ALA A 285 11.08 4.44 7.47
N ILE A 286 10.32 3.83 8.37
CA ILE A 286 10.25 4.19 9.78
C ILE A 286 10.62 2.98 10.63
N ARG A 287 11.54 3.18 11.56
CA ARG A 287 11.88 2.24 12.63
C ARG A 287 11.19 2.69 13.90
N LEU A 288 10.56 1.76 14.57
CA LEU A 288 9.81 1.99 15.80
C LEU A 288 10.31 1.08 16.90
N THR A 289 10.34 1.62 18.11
CA THR A 289 10.53 0.84 19.33
C THR A 289 9.46 1.22 20.35
N GLY A 290 9.28 0.40 21.36
CA GLY A 290 8.24 0.63 22.36
C GLY A 290 7.01 -0.25 22.16
N GLU A 291 5.96 0.02 22.92
CA GLU A 291 4.76 -0.82 22.94
C GLU A 291 4.01 -0.86 21.60
N CYS A 292 4.15 0.18 20.77
CA CYS A 292 3.54 0.25 19.44
C CYS A 292 3.97 -0.88 18.48
N VAL A 293 5.12 -1.54 18.74
CA VAL A 293 5.62 -2.69 17.98
C VAL A 293 4.65 -3.87 18.05
N TRP A 294 3.87 -3.98 19.14
CA TRP A 294 2.82 -5.00 19.24
C TRP A 294 1.78 -4.91 18.14
N SER A 295 1.43 -3.71 17.71
CA SER A 295 0.50 -3.53 16.59
C SER A 295 1.01 -4.20 15.30
N PHE A 296 2.30 -4.06 14.97
CA PHE A 296 2.91 -4.72 13.82
C PHE A 296 3.04 -6.24 14.00
N THR A 297 3.34 -6.68 15.21
CA THR A 297 3.32 -8.12 15.55
C THR A 297 1.92 -8.70 15.30
N SER A 298 0.89 -8.00 15.74
CA SER A 298 -0.51 -8.39 15.54
C SER A 298 -0.90 -8.41 14.07
N MET A 299 -0.53 -7.39 13.28
CA MET A 299 -0.79 -7.31 11.84
C MET A 299 -0.19 -8.51 11.09
N PHE A 300 1.06 -8.86 11.42
CA PHE A 300 1.73 -10.01 10.82
C PHE A 300 1.03 -11.33 11.19
N LEU A 301 0.78 -11.56 12.49
CA LEU A 301 0.17 -12.81 12.97
C LEU A 301 -1.24 -13.00 12.43
N GLU A 302 -2.01 -11.93 12.30
CA GLU A 302 -3.36 -11.95 11.74
C GLU A 302 -3.38 -12.55 10.33
N LEU A 303 -2.51 -12.06 9.43
CA LEU A 303 -2.46 -12.55 8.07
C LEU A 303 -1.78 -13.93 7.98
N TRP A 304 -0.75 -14.17 8.78
CA TRP A 304 -0.07 -15.45 8.88
C TRP A 304 -1.02 -16.59 9.27
N ASP A 305 -1.79 -16.39 10.34
CA ASP A 305 -2.73 -17.39 10.86
C ASP A 305 -3.91 -17.61 9.91
N TYR A 306 -4.37 -16.52 9.26
CA TYR A 306 -5.39 -16.61 8.23
C TYR A 306 -4.94 -17.46 7.03
N ILE A 307 -3.71 -17.25 6.53
CA ILE A 307 -3.17 -17.99 5.37
C ILE A 307 -2.97 -19.46 5.69
N LEU A 308 -2.32 -19.76 6.81
CA LEU A 308 -1.95 -21.12 7.21
C LEU A 308 -3.09 -21.86 7.91
N LYS A 309 -4.16 -21.16 8.29
CA LYS A 309 -5.30 -21.68 9.06
C LYS A 309 -4.87 -22.33 10.38
N ILE A 310 -3.99 -21.65 11.07
CA ILE A 310 -3.47 -22.02 12.39
C ILE A 310 -3.88 -20.95 13.41
N GLU A 311 -3.55 -21.20 14.66
CA GLU A 311 -3.63 -20.23 15.75
C GLU A 311 -2.26 -20.15 16.42
N SER A 312 -1.63 -18.98 16.33
CA SER A 312 -0.34 -18.72 16.96
C SER A 312 -0.52 -18.50 18.46
N ASP A 313 0.53 -18.72 19.24
CA ASP A 313 0.52 -18.41 20.67
C ASP A 313 0.68 -16.90 20.90
N TYR A 314 -0.45 -16.17 20.84
CA TYR A 314 -0.46 -14.73 21.05
C TYR A 314 0.00 -14.32 22.45
N THR A 315 -0.20 -15.20 23.46
CA THR A 315 0.25 -14.96 24.84
C THR A 315 1.76 -14.92 24.90
N PHE A 316 2.43 -15.87 24.25
CA PHE A 316 3.89 -15.90 24.17
C PHE A 316 4.46 -14.63 23.50
N TYR A 317 3.94 -14.25 22.32
CA TYR A 317 4.44 -13.07 21.61
C TYR A 317 4.15 -11.78 22.35
N ARG A 318 2.98 -11.67 22.99
CA ARG A 318 2.63 -10.49 23.79
C ARG A 318 3.50 -10.39 25.04
N ALA A 319 3.70 -11.48 25.76
CA ALA A 319 4.57 -11.51 26.94
C ALA A 319 6.02 -11.14 26.59
N THR A 320 6.55 -11.68 25.49
CA THR A 320 7.88 -11.35 24.98
C THR A 320 8.00 -9.85 24.65
N SER A 321 7.01 -9.28 23.96
CA SER A 321 6.97 -7.86 23.64
C SER A 321 6.97 -6.97 24.90
N MET A 322 6.14 -7.32 25.89
CA MET A 322 6.06 -6.57 27.16
C MET A 322 7.34 -6.66 27.99
N GLU A 323 7.97 -7.84 28.08
CA GLU A 323 9.24 -8.02 28.76
C GLU A 323 10.34 -7.16 28.14
N LYS A 324 10.46 -7.21 26.81
CA LYS A 324 11.45 -6.41 26.08
C LYS A 324 11.23 -4.92 26.25
N HIS A 325 9.97 -4.49 26.29
CA HIS A 325 9.63 -3.08 26.53
C HIS A 325 10.07 -2.62 27.92
N ARG A 326 9.80 -3.38 28.97
CA ARG A 326 10.27 -3.08 30.34
C ARG A 326 11.79 -2.98 30.47
N LEU A 327 12.53 -3.72 29.68
CA LEU A 327 14.00 -3.71 29.66
C LEU A 327 14.59 -2.52 28.88
N GLN A 328 13.76 -1.81 28.10
CA GLN A 328 14.15 -0.65 27.31
C GLN A 328 13.98 0.70 28.05
N GLU A 329 14.24 0.78 29.34
CA GLU A 329 14.00 1.93 30.23
C GLU A 329 14.58 3.30 29.79
N LYS A 330 15.19 3.41 28.62
CA LYS A 330 15.66 4.68 28.04
C LYS A 330 15.15 4.86 26.62
N ILE A 331 13.87 5.05 26.46
CA ILE A 331 13.32 5.81 25.34
C ILE A 331 13.89 7.22 25.49
N HIS A 332 14.39 7.81 24.42
CA HIS A 332 14.96 9.15 24.45
C HIS A 332 14.01 10.08 25.21
N ALA A 333 14.48 10.65 26.30
CA ALA A 333 13.68 11.49 27.21
C ALA A 333 12.99 12.68 26.50
N ASP A 334 13.33 12.92 25.24
CA ASP A 334 12.81 13.99 24.38
C ASP A 334 11.64 13.57 23.47
N GLU A 335 11.30 12.27 23.38
CA GLU A 335 10.15 11.79 22.59
C GLU A 335 8.85 12.00 23.39
N LYS A 336 8.18 13.12 23.14
CA LYS A 336 6.92 13.51 23.80
C LYS A 336 5.67 13.21 22.98
N GLY A 337 5.82 12.71 21.76
CA GLY A 337 4.74 12.56 20.79
C GLY A 337 3.91 11.29 20.95
N PHE A 338 2.99 11.12 20.01
CA PHE A 338 2.10 9.97 19.94
C PHE A 338 2.30 9.24 18.63
N VAL A 339 2.19 7.91 18.67
CA VAL A 339 2.37 7.02 17.53
C VAL A 339 1.18 6.09 17.45
N GLN A 340 0.62 5.93 16.26
CA GLN A 340 -0.45 4.97 16.03
C GLN A 340 -0.23 4.22 14.72
N PRO A 341 0.22 2.97 14.79
CA PRO A 341 0.20 2.08 13.63
C PRO A 341 -1.24 1.84 13.17
N TYR A 342 -1.42 1.69 11.86
CA TYR A 342 -2.71 1.34 11.29
C TYR A 342 -2.55 0.38 10.12
N THR A 343 -3.57 -0.40 9.87
CA THR A 343 -3.70 -1.23 8.66
C THR A 343 -4.93 -0.82 7.88
N ASP A 344 -4.88 -1.04 6.59
CA ASP A 344 -6.02 -0.97 5.69
C ASP A 344 -6.31 -2.35 5.11
N SER A 345 -7.57 -2.69 4.96
CA SER A 345 -7.97 -4.02 4.51
C SER A 345 -9.10 -3.90 3.48
N PRO A 346 -8.99 -4.57 2.32
CA PRO A 346 -10.05 -4.56 1.33
C PRO A 346 -11.29 -5.36 1.76
N LEU A 347 -11.34 -5.86 3.01
CA LEU A 347 -12.35 -6.79 3.50
C LEU A 347 -13.50 -6.13 4.26
N ASP A 348 -13.29 -4.99 4.89
CA ASP A 348 -14.22 -4.36 5.83
C ASP A 348 -15.06 -3.21 5.25
N HIS A 349 -14.77 -2.78 4.02
CA HIS A 349 -15.39 -1.61 3.34
C HIS A 349 -15.06 -0.28 4.00
N GLU A 350 -14.02 -0.22 4.81
CA GLU A 350 -13.50 1.01 5.38
C GLU A 350 -12.15 1.35 4.73
N ASP A 351 -12.07 2.47 4.04
CA ASP A 351 -10.86 2.91 3.34
C ASP A 351 -9.96 3.69 4.33
N VAL A 352 -9.36 2.97 5.29
CA VAL A 352 -8.59 3.56 6.40
C VAL A 352 -7.44 4.42 5.89
N GLY A 353 -6.68 3.93 4.93
CA GLY A 353 -5.53 4.66 4.37
C GLY A 353 -5.94 5.98 3.72
N GLU A 354 -7.02 5.99 2.93
CA GLU A 354 -7.54 7.22 2.32
C GLU A 354 -8.06 8.19 3.38
N ASN A 355 -8.78 7.68 4.38
CA ASN A 355 -9.32 8.52 5.45
C ASN A 355 -8.23 9.14 6.32
N VAL A 356 -7.12 8.44 6.58
CA VAL A 356 -5.94 9.03 7.23
C VAL A 356 -5.40 10.20 6.40
N TYR A 357 -5.25 10.02 5.09
CA TYR A 357 -4.78 11.09 4.21
C TYR A 357 -5.74 12.27 4.15
N LEU A 358 -7.04 12.02 3.98
CA LEU A 358 -8.06 13.06 3.98
C LEU A 358 -8.10 13.86 5.29
N ASN A 359 -7.92 13.18 6.42
CA ASN A 359 -7.85 13.83 7.71
C ASN A 359 -6.61 14.74 7.84
N ILE A 360 -5.43 14.29 7.40
CA ILE A 360 -4.21 15.11 7.41
C ILE A 360 -4.39 16.33 6.49
N ILE A 361 -4.92 16.14 5.27
CA ILE A 361 -5.16 17.21 4.30
C ILE A 361 -6.13 18.26 4.86
N SER A 362 -7.26 17.81 5.41
CA SER A 362 -8.32 18.72 5.88
C SER A 362 -7.94 19.51 7.13
N ARG A 363 -6.95 19.07 7.88
CA ARG A 363 -6.44 19.70 9.11
C ARG A 363 -5.20 20.54 8.91
N ALA A 364 -4.58 20.48 7.73
CA ALA A 364 -3.41 21.30 7.39
C ALA A 364 -3.75 22.79 7.46
N LYS A 365 -2.89 23.60 8.10
CA LYS A 365 -3.08 25.03 8.33
C LYS A 365 -2.02 25.91 7.65
N LYS A 366 -0.77 25.44 7.60
CA LYS A 366 0.38 26.19 7.06
C LYS A 366 0.93 25.54 5.82
N TYR A 367 1.25 24.25 5.91
CA TYR A 367 1.81 23.49 4.80
C TYR A 367 1.39 22.02 4.84
N LEU A 368 1.39 21.39 3.67
CA LEU A 368 1.18 19.97 3.47
C LEU A 368 2.15 19.47 2.40
N TYR A 369 3.08 18.58 2.76
CA TYR A 369 4.04 17.99 1.85
C TYR A 369 3.78 16.49 1.69
N ILE A 370 3.79 16.03 0.44
CA ILE A 370 3.35 14.67 0.09
C ILE A 370 4.36 14.00 -0.84
N PHE A 371 4.75 12.78 -0.51
CA PHE A 371 5.49 11.87 -1.39
C PHE A 371 4.57 10.76 -1.87
N THR A 372 4.52 10.51 -3.16
CA THR A 372 3.80 9.37 -3.73
C THR A 372 4.38 8.96 -5.08
N PRO A 373 4.54 7.64 -5.34
CA PRO A 373 4.98 7.17 -6.65
C PRO A 373 3.89 7.33 -7.72
N TYR A 374 2.62 7.35 -7.31
CA TYR A 374 1.47 7.43 -8.21
C TYR A 374 0.46 8.43 -7.69
N LEU A 375 -0.08 9.26 -8.58
CA LEU A 375 -1.10 10.26 -8.28
C LEU A 375 -2.36 9.97 -9.12
N ILE A 376 -3.09 8.93 -8.72
CA ILE A 376 -4.30 8.45 -9.42
C ILE A 376 -5.47 8.47 -8.43
N ILE A 377 -5.92 9.69 -8.12
CA ILE A 377 -6.83 10.00 -7.03
C ILE A 377 -8.26 10.23 -7.48
N GLY A 378 -9.20 9.92 -6.60
CA GLY A 378 -10.63 10.21 -6.74
C GLY A 378 -10.97 11.70 -6.62
N SER A 379 -12.26 12.00 -6.78
CA SER A 379 -12.81 13.35 -6.63
C SER A 379 -12.64 13.89 -5.22
N GLU A 380 -12.79 13.03 -4.23
CA GLU A 380 -12.73 13.34 -2.80
C GLU A 380 -11.35 13.89 -2.42
N MET A 381 -10.32 13.10 -2.69
CA MET A 381 -8.92 13.47 -2.42
C MET A 381 -8.51 14.72 -3.22
N ARG A 382 -8.90 14.78 -4.49
CA ARG A 382 -8.61 15.92 -5.36
C ARG A 382 -9.26 17.21 -4.84
N THR A 383 -10.51 17.13 -4.36
CA THR A 383 -11.23 18.27 -3.79
C THR A 383 -10.58 18.71 -2.48
N ALA A 384 -10.19 17.76 -1.61
CA ALA A 384 -9.53 18.07 -0.36
C ALA A 384 -8.19 18.82 -0.57
N LEU A 385 -7.34 18.34 -1.49
CA LEU A 385 -6.06 19.00 -1.84
C LEU A 385 -6.27 20.43 -2.36
N VAL A 386 -7.26 20.61 -3.25
CA VAL A 386 -7.59 21.93 -3.82
C VAL A 386 -8.15 22.87 -2.76
N ASN A 387 -9.02 22.38 -1.88
CA ASN A 387 -9.57 23.19 -0.80
C ASN A 387 -8.47 23.66 0.16
N ALA A 388 -7.55 22.77 0.56
CA ALA A 388 -6.40 23.14 1.37
C ALA A 388 -5.55 24.24 0.71
N ALA A 389 -5.18 24.06 -0.58
CA ALA A 389 -4.40 25.05 -1.31
C ALA A 389 -5.13 26.40 -1.44
N LYS A 390 -6.44 26.41 -1.77
CA LYS A 390 -7.24 27.63 -1.86
C LYS A 390 -7.46 28.31 -0.52
N SER A 391 -7.38 27.57 0.58
CA SER A 391 -7.42 28.11 1.93
C SER A 391 -6.09 28.70 2.41
N GLY A 392 -5.06 28.73 1.54
CA GLY A 392 -3.76 29.33 1.83
C GLY A 392 -2.71 28.35 2.37
N VAL A 393 -3.00 27.05 2.40
CA VAL A 393 -2.01 26.03 2.76
C VAL A 393 -1.01 25.83 1.62
N ASP A 394 0.29 25.80 1.90
CA ASP A 394 1.35 25.46 0.93
C ASP A 394 1.33 23.96 0.66
N VAL A 395 0.54 23.53 -0.32
CA VAL A 395 0.39 22.12 -0.70
C VAL A 395 1.39 21.76 -1.78
N ARG A 396 2.33 20.86 -1.46
CA ARG A 396 3.35 20.36 -2.39
C ARG A 396 3.31 18.84 -2.49
N LEU A 397 3.32 18.34 -3.73
CA LEU A 397 3.43 16.92 -4.01
C LEU A 397 4.69 16.64 -4.83
N VAL A 398 5.40 15.55 -4.51
CA VAL A 398 6.48 15.06 -5.36
C VAL A 398 6.14 13.68 -5.90
N VAL A 399 6.37 13.50 -7.20
CA VAL A 399 6.15 12.27 -7.95
C VAL A 399 7.43 11.89 -8.71
N PRO A 400 7.57 10.65 -9.23
CA PRO A 400 8.76 10.25 -9.98
C PRO A 400 9.05 11.14 -11.19
N GLY A 401 10.33 11.46 -11.40
CA GLY A 401 10.81 12.05 -12.67
C GLY A 401 11.04 10.99 -13.75
N ILE A 402 11.53 9.80 -13.35
CA ILE A 402 11.70 8.64 -14.23
C ILE A 402 10.69 7.57 -13.81
N PRO A 403 9.61 7.31 -14.59
CA PRO A 403 8.56 6.40 -14.20
C PRO A 403 8.93 4.92 -14.39
N ASP A 404 8.41 4.04 -13.52
CA ASP A 404 8.49 2.58 -13.65
C ASP A 404 7.53 2.03 -14.71
N LYS A 405 6.33 2.64 -14.84
CA LYS A 405 5.24 2.25 -15.74
C LYS A 405 4.69 3.45 -16.50
N LYS A 406 4.92 3.51 -17.82
CA LYS A 406 4.52 4.65 -18.66
C LYS A 406 3.02 4.96 -18.63
N LEU A 407 2.14 3.94 -18.67
CA LEU A 407 0.68 4.14 -18.64
C LEU A 407 0.22 4.72 -17.29
N VAL A 408 0.75 4.23 -16.18
CA VAL A 408 0.46 4.73 -14.83
C VAL A 408 0.95 6.17 -14.69
N TYR A 409 2.08 6.50 -15.29
CA TYR A 409 2.60 7.85 -15.30
C TYR A 409 1.75 8.83 -16.13
N PHE A 410 1.17 8.39 -17.26
CA PHE A 410 0.19 9.20 -17.99
C PHE A 410 -1.05 9.49 -17.15
N LEU A 411 -1.53 8.53 -16.37
CA LEU A 411 -2.63 8.73 -15.43
C LEU A 411 -2.25 9.71 -14.31
N THR A 412 -1.07 9.56 -13.72
CA THR A 412 -0.52 10.52 -12.75
C THR A 412 -0.51 11.93 -13.33
N GLN A 413 0.08 12.13 -14.50
CA GLN A 413 0.14 13.43 -15.16
C GLN A 413 -1.23 13.99 -15.55
N SER A 414 -2.24 13.15 -15.75
CA SER A 414 -3.60 13.62 -16.10
C SER A 414 -4.26 14.45 -14.99
N ASN A 415 -3.78 14.32 -13.75
CA ASN A 415 -4.27 15.10 -12.60
C ASN A 415 -3.56 16.46 -12.44
N PHE A 416 -2.38 16.66 -13.04
CA PHE A 416 -1.55 17.86 -12.87
C PHE A 416 -2.27 19.14 -13.23
N PRO A 417 -2.90 19.29 -14.43
CA PRO A 417 -3.46 20.57 -14.84
C PRO A 417 -4.52 21.10 -13.88
N TYR A 418 -5.37 20.22 -13.38
CA TYR A 418 -6.43 20.60 -12.46
C TYR A 418 -5.86 21.04 -11.10
N LEU A 419 -4.91 20.30 -10.56
CA LEU A 419 -4.29 20.59 -9.27
C LEU A 419 -3.46 21.87 -9.33
N ILE A 420 -2.59 22.01 -10.35
CA ILE A 420 -1.72 23.20 -10.53
C ILE A 420 -2.58 24.46 -10.73
N LYS A 421 -3.62 24.41 -11.58
CA LYS A 421 -4.53 25.55 -11.81
C LYS A 421 -5.20 26.03 -10.53
N ASN A 422 -5.36 25.13 -9.54
CA ASN A 422 -6.02 25.41 -8.27
C ASN A 422 -5.04 25.62 -7.10
N GLY A 423 -3.76 25.86 -7.37
CA GLY A 423 -2.77 26.28 -6.37
C GLY A 423 -1.95 25.18 -5.73
N VAL A 424 -2.14 23.93 -6.12
CA VAL A 424 -1.30 22.81 -5.65
C VAL A 424 -0.01 22.78 -6.45
N LYS A 425 1.15 22.75 -5.80
CA LYS A 425 2.47 22.65 -6.43
C LYS A 425 2.85 21.18 -6.63
N ILE A 426 3.25 20.83 -7.84
CA ILE A 426 3.65 19.46 -8.19
C ILE A 426 5.10 19.47 -8.65
N TYR A 427 5.87 18.57 -8.06
CA TYR A 427 7.30 18.40 -8.34
C TYR A 427 7.56 17.02 -8.94
N THR A 428 8.46 16.94 -9.93
CA THR A 428 8.98 15.68 -10.45
C THR A 428 10.40 15.47 -9.95
N TYR A 429 10.66 14.37 -9.27
CA TYR A 429 11.97 14.04 -8.68
C TYR A 429 12.99 13.75 -9.78
N THR A 430 13.87 14.71 -10.07
CA THR A 430 14.78 14.66 -11.23
C THR A 430 15.83 13.56 -11.14
N PRO A 431 16.39 13.18 -9.96
CA PRO A 431 17.39 12.13 -9.91
C PRO A 431 16.87 10.74 -10.30
N GLY A 432 15.54 10.49 -10.23
CA GLY A 432 15.05 9.18 -10.57
C GLY A 432 13.62 8.87 -10.16
N PHE A 433 13.44 7.72 -9.51
CA PHE A 433 12.14 7.21 -9.09
C PHE A 433 11.93 7.40 -7.59
N ILE A 434 10.93 8.19 -7.21
CA ILE A 434 10.50 8.30 -5.81
C ILE A 434 9.39 7.27 -5.53
N HIS A 435 9.63 6.41 -4.55
CA HIS A 435 8.69 5.37 -4.14
C HIS A 435 8.20 5.56 -2.69
N ALA A 436 8.64 6.60 -1.98
CA ALA A 436 8.16 6.94 -0.64
C ALA A 436 6.67 7.30 -0.64
N LYS A 437 5.97 6.96 0.44
CA LYS A 437 4.58 7.29 0.73
C LYS A 437 4.53 7.96 2.09
N CYS A 438 4.68 9.27 2.07
CA CYS A 438 4.75 10.08 3.28
C CYS A 438 3.88 11.32 3.13
N PHE A 439 3.25 11.71 4.22
CA PHE A 439 2.59 13.00 4.39
C PHE A 439 3.16 13.66 5.63
N VAL A 440 3.39 14.95 5.56
CA VAL A 440 3.76 15.76 6.72
C VAL A 440 3.08 17.12 6.66
N SER A 441 2.58 17.58 7.81
CA SER A 441 1.83 18.83 7.93
C SER A 441 2.21 19.57 9.21
N ASP A 442 2.44 20.88 9.07
CA ASP A 442 2.44 21.88 10.14
C ASP A 442 3.44 21.65 11.30
N ASP A 443 4.46 20.86 11.13
CA ASP A 443 5.40 20.40 12.17
C ASP A 443 4.76 19.54 13.29
N VAL A 444 3.50 19.11 13.10
CA VAL A 444 2.76 18.42 14.17
C VAL A 444 2.39 16.98 13.83
N GLN A 445 2.15 16.66 12.55
CA GLN A 445 1.74 15.32 12.20
C GLN A 445 2.40 14.83 10.91
N ALA A 446 2.63 13.53 10.85
CA ALA A 446 3.10 12.84 9.66
C ALA A 446 2.53 11.43 9.58
N THR A 447 2.53 10.85 8.38
CA THR A 447 2.36 9.41 8.20
C THR A 447 3.41 8.88 7.24
N VAL A 448 3.93 7.70 7.55
CA VAL A 448 4.87 6.94 6.73
C VAL A 448 4.33 5.52 6.62
N GLY A 449 4.27 4.98 5.42
CA GLY A 449 3.73 3.64 5.25
C GLY A 449 3.83 3.09 3.83
N THR A 450 2.91 2.19 3.52
CA THR A 450 2.89 1.47 2.24
C THR A 450 1.83 2.00 1.27
N VAL A 451 0.90 2.85 1.73
CA VAL A 451 -0.29 3.30 1.01
C VAL A 451 0.05 4.30 -0.09
N ASN A 452 -0.09 3.92 -1.35
CA ASN A 452 0.05 4.83 -2.50
C ASN A 452 -1.21 5.68 -2.68
N MET A 453 -1.09 6.82 -3.37
CA MET A 453 -2.24 7.61 -3.83
C MET A 453 -2.76 7.07 -5.17
N ASP A 454 -3.18 5.81 -5.19
CA ASP A 454 -3.82 5.17 -6.33
C ASP A 454 -4.98 4.26 -5.89
N TYR A 455 -5.91 3.96 -6.81
CA TYR A 455 -7.13 3.20 -6.49
C TYR A 455 -6.86 1.79 -5.96
N ARG A 456 -5.78 1.13 -6.42
CA ARG A 456 -5.46 -0.22 -5.94
C ARG A 456 -5.04 -0.21 -4.49
N SER A 457 -4.15 0.72 -4.14
CA SER A 457 -3.65 0.89 -2.79
C SER A 457 -4.77 1.32 -1.83
N LEU A 458 -5.59 2.28 -2.27
CA LEU A 458 -6.66 2.86 -1.44
C LEU A 458 -7.91 1.97 -1.27
N CYS A 459 -8.06 0.85 -2.04
CA CYS A 459 -9.30 0.08 -2.02
C CYS A 459 -9.13 -1.44 -2.10
N LEU A 460 -8.02 -1.93 -2.66
CA LEU A 460 -7.91 -3.33 -3.05
C LEU A 460 -6.77 -4.08 -2.35
N HIS A 461 -5.83 -3.37 -1.74
CA HIS A 461 -4.66 -3.97 -1.12
C HIS A 461 -4.79 -3.99 0.41
N PHE A 462 -4.13 -4.97 1.03
CA PHE A 462 -3.75 -4.84 2.42
C PHE A 462 -2.58 -3.88 2.50
N GLU A 463 -2.73 -2.85 3.28
CA GLU A 463 -1.73 -1.79 3.47
C GLU A 463 -1.48 -1.54 4.96
N CYS A 464 -0.39 -0.87 5.29
CA CYS A 464 -0.14 -0.41 6.64
C CYS A 464 0.62 0.92 6.65
N GLY A 465 0.56 1.60 7.77
CA GLY A 465 1.31 2.82 8.01
C GLY A 465 1.38 3.16 9.48
N VAL A 466 2.06 4.25 9.75
CA VAL A 466 2.19 4.83 11.09
C VAL A 466 1.76 6.28 11.00
N TRP A 467 0.73 6.63 11.73
CA TRP A 467 0.40 8.02 12.01
C TRP A 467 1.18 8.48 13.24
N MET A 468 1.82 9.62 13.14
CA MET A 468 2.67 10.21 14.16
C MET A 468 2.22 11.63 14.45
N TYR A 469 2.15 11.98 15.73
CA TYR A 469 1.80 13.31 16.21
C TYR A 469 2.87 13.83 17.17
N ARG A 470 3.51 14.94 16.80
CA ARG A 470 4.59 15.62 17.55
C ARG A 470 5.79 14.73 17.92
N THR A 471 6.05 13.68 17.15
CA THR A 471 7.29 12.90 17.28
C THR A 471 8.45 13.56 16.56
N ARG A 472 9.68 13.16 16.89
CA ARG A 472 10.89 13.63 16.18
C ARG A 472 10.84 13.31 14.68
N ALA A 473 10.30 12.16 14.33
CA ALA A 473 10.18 11.73 12.94
C ALA A 473 9.34 12.70 12.08
N VAL A 474 8.37 13.40 12.64
CA VAL A 474 7.59 14.42 11.91
C VAL A 474 8.51 15.49 11.30
N LEU A 475 9.47 16.00 12.09
CA LEU A 475 10.42 17.00 11.59
C LEU A 475 11.43 16.41 10.62
N GLN A 476 11.83 15.15 10.79
CA GLN A 476 12.73 14.46 9.86
C GLN A 476 12.06 14.26 8.48
N VAL A 477 10.77 13.89 8.45
CA VAL A 477 9.99 13.81 7.19
C VAL A 477 9.88 15.17 6.51
N LYS A 478 9.68 16.25 7.27
CA LYS A 478 9.68 17.62 6.73
C LYS A 478 11.03 18.00 6.11
N GLU A 479 12.13 17.76 6.82
CA GLU A 479 13.47 18.07 6.33
C GLU A 479 13.77 17.31 5.04
N ASP A 480 13.42 16.03 4.98
CA ASP A 480 13.56 15.23 3.76
C ASP A 480 12.69 15.78 2.63
N ALA A 481 11.46 16.22 2.92
CA ALA A 481 10.58 16.83 1.93
C ALA A 481 11.20 18.10 1.33
N LEU A 482 11.73 18.99 2.15
CA LEU A 482 12.38 20.23 1.68
C LEU A 482 13.62 19.95 0.83
N LYS A 483 14.47 18.99 1.22
CA LYS A 483 15.62 18.54 0.42
C LYS A 483 15.16 17.96 -0.92
N THR A 484 14.14 17.11 -0.89
CA THR A 484 13.60 16.45 -2.10
C THR A 484 13.01 17.48 -3.08
N PHE A 485 12.30 18.51 -2.60
CA PHE A 485 11.79 19.58 -3.48
C PHE A 485 12.94 20.37 -4.12
N ALA A 486 14.04 20.63 -3.39
CA ALA A 486 15.21 21.31 -3.94
C ALA A 486 15.90 20.52 -5.08
N GLU A 487 15.81 19.18 -5.05
CA GLU A 487 16.33 18.27 -6.08
C GLU A 487 15.30 17.98 -7.20
N SER A 488 14.11 18.55 -7.12
CA SER A 488 12.99 18.25 -8.02
C SER A 488 12.67 19.42 -8.93
N HIS A 489 12.10 19.13 -10.08
CA HIS A 489 11.59 20.12 -11.00
C HIS A 489 10.12 20.43 -10.69
N GLU A 490 9.80 21.71 -10.45
CA GLU A 490 8.42 22.16 -10.29
C GLU A 490 7.72 22.19 -11.65
N VAL A 491 6.64 21.44 -11.79
CA VAL A 491 5.88 21.31 -13.04
C VAL A 491 4.97 22.52 -13.23
N THR A 492 5.05 23.17 -14.38
CA THR A 492 4.20 24.29 -14.73
C THR A 492 3.01 23.89 -15.59
N LEU A 493 1.95 24.72 -15.57
CA LEU A 493 0.79 24.50 -16.43
C LEU A 493 1.14 24.63 -17.93
N GLU A 494 2.08 25.53 -18.26
CA GLU A 494 2.57 25.76 -19.62
C GLU A 494 3.24 24.51 -20.22
N GLU A 495 4.05 23.81 -19.44
CA GLU A 495 4.67 22.55 -19.86
C GLU A 495 3.64 21.50 -20.23
N PHE A 496 2.57 21.42 -19.46
CA PHE A 496 1.48 20.51 -19.79
C PHE A 496 0.72 20.92 -21.06
N GLN A 497 0.52 22.23 -21.28
CA GLN A 497 -0.15 22.75 -22.48
C GLN A 497 0.65 22.51 -23.76
N LYS A 498 1.99 22.41 -23.68
CA LYS A 498 2.87 22.06 -24.81
C LYS A 498 2.68 20.61 -25.30
N LYS A 499 2.06 19.73 -24.51
CA LYS A 499 1.72 18.36 -24.97
C LYS A 499 0.69 18.43 -26.09
N SER A 500 0.88 17.55 -27.11
CA SER A 500 -0.05 17.49 -28.25
C SER A 500 -1.51 17.22 -27.79
N PHE A 501 -2.47 17.71 -28.57
CA PHE A 501 -3.90 17.48 -28.32
C PHE A 501 -4.21 15.97 -28.18
N LEU A 502 -3.64 15.14 -29.05
CA LEU A 502 -3.84 13.69 -29.02
C LEU A 502 -3.38 13.07 -27.70
N VAL A 503 -2.20 13.46 -27.18
CA VAL A 503 -1.70 12.97 -25.89
C VAL A 503 -2.63 13.38 -24.76
N ARG A 504 -3.09 14.63 -24.74
CA ARG A 504 -4.01 15.10 -23.68
C ARG A 504 -5.36 14.38 -23.71
N THR A 505 -5.90 14.14 -24.92
CA THR A 505 -7.16 13.39 -25.10
C THR A 505 -6.98 11.93 -24.68
N PHE A 506 -5.86 11.30 -25.03
CA PHE A 506 -5.53 9.94 -24.58
C PHE A 506 -5.42 9.84 -23.04
N MET A 507 -4.76 10.80 -22.40
CA MET A 507 -4.68 10.86 -20.93
C MET A 507 -6.07 11.02 -20.29
N GLY A 508 -6.96 11.84 -20.91
CA GLY A 508 -8.35 11.99 -20.48
C GLY A 508 -9.16 10.69 -20.61
N ALA A 509 -9.01 9.99 -21.73
CA ALA A 509 -9.66 8.70 -21.96
C ALA A 509 -9.15 7.62 -20.98
N LEU A 510 -7.84 7.57 -20.74
CA LEU A 510 -7.27 6.66 -19.73
C LEU A 510 -7.84 6.90 -18.32
N LYS A 511 -8.13 8.14 -17.98
CA LYS A 511 -8.69 8.49 -16.66
C LYS A 511 -10.04 7.82 -16.41
N LEU A 512 -10.84 7.62 -17.46
CA LEU A 512 -12.12 6.90 -17.34
C LEU A 512 -11.92 5.44 -16.88
N PHE A 513 -10.78 4.83 -17.23
CA PHE A 513 -10.47 3.44 -16.89
C PHE A 513 -9.53 3.31 -15.69
N ALA A 514 -9.06 4.43 -15.14
CA ALA A 514 -8.12 4.43 -14.02
C ALA A 514 -8.55 3.55 -12.81
N PRO A 515 -9.84 3.51 -12.40
CA PRO A 515 -10.29 2.65 -11.31
C PRO A 515 -10.26 1.15 -11.65
N LEU A 516 -10.10 0.78 -12.93
CA LEU A 516 -10.07 -0.61 -13.39
C LEU A 516 -8.64 -1.11 -13.63
N LEU A 517 -7.66 -0.22 -13.59
CA LEU A 517 -6.23 -0.49 -13.80
C LEU A 517 -5.50 -0.64 -12.47
#